data_e0bdbc9bc70135ac39b45a87ce3352cb
#
_entry.id   e0bdbc9bc70135ac39b45a87ce3352cb
#
_cell.length_a   1.000
_cell.length_b   1.000
_cell.length_c   1.000
_cell.angle_alpha   90.00
_cell.angle_beta   90.00
_cell.angle_gamma   90.00
#
_symmetry.space_group_name_H-M   'P 1'
#
loop_
_entity.id
_entity.type
_entity.pdbx_description
1 polymer ?
#
loop_
_entity_poly.entity_id
_entity_poly.type
_entity_poly.pdbx_seq_one_letter_code
_entity_poly.pdbx_strand_id
1 'polypeptide(L)'
;IVEHTDILKSSIRGWHFLDSVHLLKTVPDLVKFFAQYKLYVRDSAVTIATSNNDLPLHMDTLPVVAKINIPVLNTQGWSNRWYSIESSVLDTVPYTQDRFGNKVEDLKYVPESALTLLAEVNNMTQPMVFNSRIPHSVVQVDAVALPRIVASFTFFNEPLEMLQ
;
A
#
# COMPACT_ATOMS: atom_id res chain seq x y z
N ILE A 1 -24.54 -11.37 17.97
CA ILE A 1 -23.18 -10.79 17.87
C ILE A 1 -22.48 -11.63 16.81
N VAL A 2 -22.38 -11.13 15.59
CA VAL A 2 -21.57 -11.76 14.55
C VAL A 2 -20.14 -11.33 14.83
N GLU A 3 -19.27 -12.26 15.23
CA GLU A 3 -17.85 -12.03 15.35
C GLU A 3 -17.30 -11.69 13.95
N HIS A 4 -17.01 -10.43 13.74
CA HIS A 4 -16.40 -9.95 12.52
C HIS A 4 -14.88 -10.15 12.64
N THR A 5 -14.41 -11.32 12.27
CA THR A 5 -12.99 -11.55 12.08
C THR A 5 -12.59 -10.90 10.77
N ASP A 6 -11.93 -9.74 10.83
CA ASP A 6 -11.16 -9.25 9.71
C ASP A 6 -10.14 -10.34 9.34
N ILE A 7 -10.20 -10.83 8.11
CA ILE A 7 -9.31 -11.90 7.68
C ILE A 7 -7.91 -11.32 7.52
N LEU A 8 -6.99 -11.76 8.38
CA LEU A 8 -5.58 -11.44 8.22
C LEU A 8 -5.10 -12.00 6.88
N LYS A 9 -4.84 -11.10 5.95
CA LYS A 9 -4.41 -11.47 4.59
C LYS A 9 -2.95 -11.90 4.56
N SER A 10 -2.11 -11.17 5.28
CA SER A 10 -0.68 -11.47 5.42
C SER A 10 -0.07 -10.71 6.60
N SER A 11 1.07 -11.20 7.07
CA SER A 11 1.87 -10.54 8.09
C SER A 11 3.35 -10.65 7.75
N ILE A 12 4.06 -9.53 7.75
CA ILE A 12 5.49 -9.44 7.49
C ILE A 12 6.12 -8.54 8.54
N ARG A 13 7.04 -9.07 9.35
CA ARG A 13 7.86 -8.29 10.29
C ARG A 13 7.10 -7.29 11.16
N GLY A 14 5.89 -7.66 11.62
CA GLY A 14 5.03 -6.76 12.41
C GLY A 14 4.12 -5.85 11.59
N TRP A 15 4.08 -6.02 10.28
CA TRP A 15 3.07 -5.44 9.40
C TRP A 15 1.96 -6.44 9.15
N HIS A 16 0.73 -6.01 9.38
CA HIS A 16 -0.48 -6.82 9.21
C HIS A 16 -1.38 -6.18 8.15
N PHE A 17 -1.81 -6.96 7.19
CA PHE A 17 -2.67 -6.53 6.09
C PHE A 17 -4.02 -7.22 6.25
N LEU A 18 -5.05 -6.44 6.55
CA LEU A 18 -6.40 -6.92 6.75
C LEU A 18 -7.23 -6.58 5.52
N ASP A 19 -7.82 -7.60 4.88
CA ASP A 19 -8.90 -7.36 3.92
C ASP A 19 -10.13 -6.91 4.70
N SER A 20 -10.59 -5.70 4.46
CA SER A 20 -11.70 -5.15 5.21
C SER A 20 -12.93 -4.91 4.34
N VAL A 21 -13.65 -5.98 4.03
CA VAL A 21 -15.03 -5.87 3.49
C VAL A 21 -15.92 -5.08 4.46
N HIS A 22 -15.60 -5.12 5.75
CA HIS A 22 -16.32 -4.40 6.78
C HIS A 22 -16.03 -2.91 6.80
N LEU A 23 -14.81 -2.49 6.42
CA LEU A 23 -14.46 -1.07 6.34
C LEU A 23 -15.47 -0.32 5.47
N LEU A 24 -15.84 -0.87 4.32
CA LEU A 24 -16.82 -0.23 3.41
C LEU A 24 -18.21 -0.09 4.05
N LYS A 25 -18.59 -1.00 4.95
CA LYS A 25 -19.85 -0.95 5.70
C LYS A 25 -19.81 0.03 6.86
N THR A 26 -18.62 0.23 7.46
CA THR A 26 -18.44 1.11 8.62
C THR A 26 -18.22 2.57 8.21
N VAL A 27 -17.80 2.83 6.97
CA VAL A 27 -17.56 4.18 6.45
C VAL A 27 -18.40 4.47 5.18
N PRO A 28 -19.74 4.29 5.21
CA PRO A 28 -20.57 4.45 4.01
C PRO A 28 -20.51 5.85 3.41
N ASP A 29 -20.27 6.86 4.24
CA ASP A 29 -20.19 8.25 3.76
C ASP A 29 -18.89 8.51 2.99
N LEU A 30 -17.80 7.85 3.33
CA LEU A 30 -16.57 7.89 2.54
C LEU A 30 -16.77 7.22 1.17
N VAL A 31 -17.49 6.10 1.13
CA VAL A 31 -17.84 5.43 -0.13
C VAL A 31 -18.70 6.33 -1.02
N LYS A 32 -19.68 7.01 -0.45
CA LYS A 32 -20.51 8.00 -1.16
C LYS A 32 -19.68 9.19 -1.64
N PHE A 33 -18.75 9.69 -0.80
CA PHE A 33 -17.83 10.75 -1.17
C PHE A 33 -17.01 10.35 -2.40
N PHE A 34 -16.39 9.17 -2.41
CA PHE A 34 -15.68 8.69 -3.58
C PHE A 34 -16.58 8.60 -4.83
N ALA A 35 -17.81 8.11 -4.68
CA ALA A 35 -18.76 7.99 -5.78
C ALA A 35 -19.13 9.35 -6.40
N GLN A 36 -19.16 10.45 -5.63
CA GLN A 36 -19.37 11.82 -6.14
C GLN A 36 -18.29 12.22 -7.16
N TYR A 37 -17.05 11.69 -6.96
CA TYR A 37 -15.94 11.87 -7.89
C TYR A 37 -15.81 10.74 -8.91
N LYS A 38 -16.88 9.94 -9.08
CA LYS A 38 -16.89 8.78 -9.99
C LYS A 38 -15.83 7.71 -9.65
N LEU A 39 -15.34 7.69 -8.42
CA LEU A 39 -14.45 6.66 -7.90
C LEU A 39 -15.29 5.56 -7.24
N TYR A 40 -15.44 4.44 -7.93
CA TYR A 40 -16.22 3.31 -7.43
C TYR A 40 -15.29 2.32 -6.73
N VAL A 41 -15.42 2.26 -5.41
CA VAL A 41 -14.54 1.41 -4.57
C VAL A 41 -14.71 -0.05 -4.97
N ARG A 42 -13.59 -0.69 -5.25
CA ARG A 42 -13.48 -2.10 -5.58
C ARG A 42 -13.08 -2.93 -4.37
N ASP A 43 -11.99 -2.53 -3.71
CA ASP A 43 -11.42 -3.19 -2.55
C ASP A 43 -11.00 -2.17 -1.51
N SER A 44 -11.02 -2.59 -0.26
CA SER A 44 -10.42 -1.83 0.84
C SER A 44 -9.57 -2.75 1.72
N ALA A 45 -8.52 -2.21 2.29
CA ALA A 45 -7.65 -2.90 3.21
C ALA A 45 -7.23 -1.96 4.35
N VAL A 46 -6.92 -2.53 5.50
CA VAL A 46 -6.26 -1.83 6.60
C VAL A 46 -4.86 -2.40 6.77
N THR A 47 -3.87 -1.52 6.73
CA THR A 47 -2.48 -1.86 7.03
C THR A 47 -2.13 -1.38 8.42
N ILE A 48 -1.66 -2.31 9.25
CA ILE A 48 -1.30 -2.04 10.65
C ILE A 48 0.16 -2.43 10.85
N ALA A 49 1.01 -1.46 11.24
CA ALA A 49 2.35 -1.75 11.73
C ALA A 49 2.35 -1.79 13.27
N THR A 50 2.78 -2.90 13.84
CA THR A 50 2.87 -3.13 15.28
C THR A 50 4.31 -3.16 15.79
N SER A 51 5.28 -2.93 14.89
CA SER A 51 6.70 -2.87 15.20
C SER A 51 7.37 -1.73 14.42
N ASN A 52 8.56 -1.35 14.83
CA ASN A 52 9.39 -0.33 14.19
C ASN A 52 10.16 -0.85 12.95
N ASN A 53 9.76 -1.99 12.42
CA ASN A 53 10.40 -2.54 11.22
C ASN A 53 9.86 -1.86 9.97
N ASP A 54 10.73 -1.60 9.03
CA ASP A 54 10.35 -1.09 7.71
C ASP A 54 9.47 -2.10 6.96
N LEU A 55 8.54 -1.59 6.17
CA LEU A 55 7.90 -2.38 5.13
C LEU A 55 8.86 -2.44 3.95
N PRO A 56 9.37 -3.63 3.61
CA PRO A 56 10.39 -3.76 2.57
C PRO A 56 9.89 -3.32 1.20
N LEU A 57 10.82 -3.11 0.29
CA LEU A 57 10.54 -2.78 -1.10
C LEU A 57 9.62 -3.83 -1.73
N HIS A 58 8.53 -3.36 -2.33
CA HIS A 58 7.53 -4.20 -2.99
C HIS A 58 6.77 -3.42 -4.06
N MET A 59 6.03 -4.14 -4.87
CA MET A 59 4.96 -3.63 -5.72
C MET A 59 3.66 -4.32 -5.35
N ASP A 60 2.55 -3.62 -5.49
CA ASP A 60 1.25 -4.26 -5.30
C ASP A 60 0.86 -5.09 -6.53
N THR A 61 0.35 -6.27 -6.30
CA THR A 61 -0.06 -7.22 -7.36
C THR A 61 -1.50 -7.04 -7.83
N LEU A 62 -2.17 -6.00 -7.35
CA LEU A 62 -3.55 -5.73 -7.71
C LEU A 62 -3.69 -5.32 -9.18
N PRO A 63 -4.81 -5.66 -9.85
CA PRO A 63 -5.03 -5.30 -11.26
C PRO A 63 -5.17 -3.80 -11.49
N VAL A 64 -5.40 -3.00 -10.43
CA VAL A 64 -5.46 -1.52 -10.50
C VAL A 64 -4.08 -0.91 -10.33
N VAL A 65 -3.83 0.15 -11.07
CA VAL A 65 -2.54 0.84 -11.09
C VAL A 65 -2.38 1.75 -9.89
N ALA A 66 -3.45 2.39 -9.43
CA ALA A 66 -3.37 3.31 -8.31
C ALA A 66 -4.31 2.96 -7.16
N LYS A 67 -3.94 3.43 -5.99
CA LYS A 67 -4.78 3.37 -4.79
C LYS A 67 -4.72 4.68 -4.01
N ILE A 68 -5.72 4.88 -3.16
CA ILE A 68 -5.76 5.96 -2.19
C ILE A 68 -5.46 5.40 -0.81
N ASN A 69 -4.41 5.92 -0.17
CA ASN A 69 -4.10 5.65 1.22
C ASN A 69 -4.58 6.81 2.10
N ILE A 70 -5.30 6.50 3.15
CA ILE A 70 -5.80 7.46 4.13
C ILE A 70 -5.09 7.20 5.46
N PRO A 71 -4.35 8.18 6.01
CA PRO A 71 -3.73 8.04 7.32
C PRO A 71 -4.82 7.99 8.39
N VAL A 72 -4.76 7.00 9.29
CA VAL A 72 -5.75 6.81 10.36
C VAL A 72 -5.11 7.08 11.71
N LEU A 73 -3.93 6.52 11.96
CA LEU A 73 -3.27 6.63 13.26
C LEU A 73 -1.75 6.54 13.13
N ASN A 74 -1.03 7.39 13.86
CA ASN A 74 0.43 7.32 14.06
C ASN A 74 1.24 7.20 12.76
N THR A 75 0.91 7.99 11.75
CA THR A 75 1.63 7.98 10.46
C THR A 75 2.84 8.91 10.42
N GLN A 76 3.07 9.67 11.47
CA GLN A 76 4.27 10.50 11.64
C GLN A 76 5.51 9.64 11.96
N GLY A 77 6.69 10.12 11.61
CA GLY A 77 7.96 9.40 11.76
C GLY A 77 8.21 8.33 10.70
N TRP A 78 7.32 8.22 9.72
CA TRP A 78 7.41 7.28 8.61
C TRP A 78 7.52 8.00 7.28
N SER A 79 8.34 7.44 6.38
CA SER A 79 8.51 7.90 4.99
C SER A 79 8.00 6.82 4.04
N ASN A 80 7.16 7.22 3.08
CA ASN A 80 6.81 6.40 1.93
C ASN A 80 7.74 6.78 0.79
N ARG A 81 8.42 5.81 0.19
CA ARG A 81 9.45 6.00 -0.84
C ARG A 81 9.15 5.20 -2.08
N TRP A 82 9.33 5.81 -3.24
CA TRP A 82 9.16 5.18 -4.56
C TRP A 82 10.47 5.19 -5.30
N TYR A 83 10.72 4.10 -6.04
CA TYR A 83 11.99 3.87 -6.70
C TYR A 83 11.82 3.44 -8.15
N SER A 84 12.78 3.79 -8.99
CA SER A 84 13.04 3.03 -10.21
C SER A 84 14.12 1.98 -9.94
N ILE A 85 14.03 0.88 -10.67
CA ILE A 85 14.98 -0.23 -10.62
C ILE A 85 15.53 -0.41 -12.03
N GLU A 86 16.84 -0.61 -12.16
CA GLU A 86 17.44 -0.95 -13.45
C GLU A 86 16.86 -2.26 -13.99
N SER A 87 16.41 -2.26 -15.26
CA SER A 87 15.75 -3.42 -15.87
C SER A 87 16.63 -4.67 -15.85
N SER A 88 17.95 -4.52 -16.03
CA SER A 88 18.92 -5.60 -15.98
C SER A 88 18.96 -6.32 -14.63
N VAL A 89 18.61 -5.62 -13.55
CA VAL A 89 18.56 -6.17 -12.19
C VAL A 89 17.26 -6.94 -11.98
N LEU A 90 16.14 -6.42 -12.49
CA LEU A 90 14.84 -7.11 -12.38
C LEU A 90 14.85 -8.51 -13.01
N ASP A 91 15.60 -8.69 -14.08
CA ASP A 91 15.76 -9.99 -14.75
C ASP A 91 16.50 -11.03 -13.88
N THR A 92 17.26 -10.58 -12.89
CA THR A 92 18.05 -11.45 -11.98
C THR A 92 17.35 -11.72 -10.65
N VAL A 93 16.30 -10.97 -10.33
CA VAL A 93 15.57 -11.10 -9.06
C VAL A 93 14.72 -12.38 -9.05
N PRO A 94 14.74 -13.16 -7.96
CA PRO A 94 13.82 -14.27 -7.79
C PRO A 94 12.36 -13.80 -7.93
N TYR A 95 11.53 -14.66 -8.45
CA TYR A 95 10.11 -14.37 -8.57
C TYR A 95 9.24 -15.48 -7.99
N THR A 96 8.02 -15.12 -7.60
CA THR A 96 6.93 -16.02 -7.24
C THR A 96 5.79 -15.84 -8.24
N GLN A 97 4.76 -16.65 -8.11
CA GLN A 97 3.50 -16.42 -8.83
C GLN A 97 2.44 -15.94 -7.84
N ASP A 98 1.68 -14.93 -8.26
CA ASP A 98 0.49 -14.53 -7.51
C ASP A 98 -0.64 -15.58 -7.67
N ARG A 99 -1.76 -15.35 -6.99
CA ARG A 99 -2.93 -16.22 -7.07
C ARG A 99 -3.56 -16.34 -8.46
N PHE A 100 -3.15 -15.50 -9.41
CA PHE A 100 -3.62 -15.50 -10.79
C PHE A 100 -2.58 -16.09 -11.76
N GLY A 101 -1.43 -16.54 -11.24
CA GLY A 101 -0.33 -17.09 -12.04
C GLY A 101 0.59 -16.04 -12.65
N ASN A 102 0.43 -14.74 -12.32
CA ASN A 102 1.32 -13.71 -12.81
C ASN A 102 2.66 -13.77 -12.08
N LYS A 103 3.75 -13.49 -12.83
CA LYS A 103 5.08 -13.35 -12.27
C LYS A 103 5.12 -12.12 -11.35
N VAL A 104 5.61 -12.34 -10.12
CA VAL A 104 5.82 -11.27 -9.12
C VAL A 104 7.25 -11.36 -8.63
N GLU A 105 8.05 -10.35 -8.94
CA GLU A 105 9.44 -10.25 -8.50
C GLU A 105 9.52 -10.04 -6.99
N ASP A 106 10.42 -10.77 -6.34
CA ASP A 106 10.69 -10.60 -4.91
C ASP A 106 11.72 -9.47 -4.71
N LEU A 107 11.22 -8.24 -4.69
CA LEU A 107 12.06 -7.04 -4.69
C LEU A 107 12.94 -6.88 -3.45
N LYS A 108 12.77 -7.68 -2.40
CA LYS A 108 13.68 -7.66 -1.24
C LYS A 108 15.12 -8.06 -1.59
N TYR A 109 15.32 -8.70 -2.75
CA TYR A 109 16.65 -9.09 -3.25
C TYR A 109 17.29 -8.04 -4.18
N VAL A 110 16.61 -6.94 -4.46
CA VAL A 110 17.19 -5.84 -5.25
C VAL A 110 18.24 -5.13 -4.38
N PRO A 111 19.49 -5.01 -4.84
CA PRO A 111 20.51 -4.28 -4.10
C PRO A 111 20.21 -2.77 -4.09
N GLU A 112 20.51 -2.10 -2.98
CA GLU A 112 20.28 -0.64 -2.85
C GLU A 112 20.96 0.17 -3.96
N SER A 113 22.11 -0.28 -4.44
CA SER A 113 22.86 0.38 -5.53
C SER A 113 22.10 0.40 -6.86
N ALA A 114 21.11 -0.46 -7.04
CA ALA A 114 20.25 -0.51 -8.24
C ALA A 114 18.95 0.30 -8.09
N LEU A 115 18.77 0.96 -6.95
CA LEU A 115 17.59 1.78 -6.65
C LEU A 115 17.89 3.25 -6.92
N THR A 116 17.00 3.90 -7.67
CA THR A 116 16.99 5.36 -7.79
C THR A 116 15.72 5.88 -7.15
N LEU A 117 15.84 6.71 -6.12
CA LEU A 117 14.70 7.35 -5.45
C LEU A 117 14.00 8.30 -6.42
N LEU A 118 12.72 8.06 -6.68
CA LEU A 118 11.87 8.88 -7.55
C LEU A 118 11.08 9.92 -6.74
N ALA A 119 10.55 9.49 -5.59
CA ALA A 119 9.72 10.34 -4.74
C ALA A 119 9.77 9.87 -3.29
N GLU A 120 9.56 10.80 -2.38
CA GLU A 120 9.46 10.54 -0.96
C GLU A 120 8.37 11.41 -0.34
N VAL A 121 7.55 10.81 0.52
CA VAL A 121 6.53 11.51 1.30
C VAL A 121 6.73 11.17 2.77
N ASN A 122 7.26 12.15 3.52
CA ASN A 122 7.44 12.05 4.95
C ASN A 122 6.16 12.43 5.69
N ASN A 123 5.89 11.73 6.80
CA ASN A 123 4.82 12.11 7.72
C ASN A 123 3.46 12.25 7.02
N MET A 124 2.98 11.18 6.40
CA MET A 124 1.69 11.20 5.71
C MET A 124 0.56 11.65 6.66
N THR A 125 0.09 12.88 6.52
CA THR A 125 -0.97 13.49 7.33
C THR A 125 -2.26 13.72 6.55
N GLN A 126 -2.23 13.49 5.24
CA GLN A 126 -3.37 13.67 4.33
C GLN A 126 -3.53 12.42 3.46
N PRO A 127 -4.73 12.20 2.90
CA PRO A 127 -4.93 11.17 1.90
C PRO A 127 -3.95 11.33 0.74
N MET A 128 -3.44 10.22 0.26
CA MET A 128 -2.44 10.18 -0.81
C MET A 128 -2.89 9.22 -1.89
N VAL A 129 -2.88 9.70 -3.14
CA VAL A 129 -3.04 8.87 -4.34
C VAL A 129 -1.65 8.52 -4.85
N PHE A 130 -1.40 7.27 -5.17
CA PHE A 130 -0.11 6.86 -5.74
C PHE A 130 -0.25 5.66 -6.66
N ASN A 131 0.70 5.54 -7.59
CA ASN A 131 0.83 4.39 -8.46
C ASN A 131 1.42 3.21 -7.68
N SER A 132 0.62 2.19 -7.45
CA SER A 132 1.00 1.01 -6.67
C SER A 132 1.87 0.01 -7.44
N ARG A 133 2.07 0.25 -8.75
CA ARG A 133 2.93 -0.55 -9.63
C ARG A 133 4.37 -0.05 -9.66
N ILE A 134 4.64 1.13 -9.11
CA ILE A 134 6.00 1.60 -8.91
C ILE A 134 6.55 0.95 -7.65
N PRO A 135 7.76 0.37 -7.68
CA PRO A 135 8.44 -0.18 -6.50
C PRO A 135 8.46 0.84 -5.36
N HIS A 136 7.98 0.42 -4.19
CA HIS A 136 7.88 1.33 -3.06
C HIS A 136 8.12 0.62 -1.72
N SER A 137 8.49 1.40 -0.72
CA SER A 137 8.71 0.95 0.65
C SER A 137 8.12 1.95 1.65
N VAL A 138 7.99 1.52 2.90
CA VAL A 138 7.71 2.43 4.02
C VAL A 138 8.81 2.25 5.04
N VAL A 139 9.56 3.31 5.31
CA VAL A 139 10.71 3.27 6.22
C VAL A 139 10.48 4.20 7.41
N GLN A 140 11.01 3.79 8.55
CA GLN A 140 11.05 4.66 9.72
C GLN A 140 12.17 5.69 9.54
N VAL A 141 11.84 6.97 9.72
CA VAL A 141 12.81 8.08 9.58
C VAL A 141 12.99 8.86 10.87
N ASP A 142 12.09 8.69 11.83
CA ASP A 142 12.12 9.37 13.13
C ASP A 142 11.45 8.49 14.19
N ALA A 143 11.38 8.99 15.44
CA ALA A 143 10.65 8.31 16.50
C ALA A 143 9.16 8.13 16.11
N VAL A 144 8.64 6.93 16.30
CA VAL A 144 7.29 6.57 15.91
C VAL A 144 6.44 6.14 17.10
N ALA A 145 5.16 6.46 17.04
CA ALA A 145 4.15 5.85 17.89
C ALA A 145 3.53 4.63 17.16
N LEU A 146 3.19 3.61 17.91
CA LEU A 146 2.56 2.38 17.41
C LEU A 146 1.20 2.17 18.08
N PRO A 147 0.28 1.46 17.43
CA PRO A 147 0.38 0.97 16.05
C PRO A 147 0.25 2.11 15.02
N ARG A 148 0.92 2.00 13.88
CA ARG A 148 0.63 2.82 12.69
C ARG A 148 -0.52 2.18 11.92
N ILE A 149 -1.53 2.96 11.55
CA ILE A 149 -2.70 2.46 10.82
C ILE A 149 -2.97 3.32 9.59
N VAL A 150 -3.13 2.65 8.45
CA VAL A 150 -3.51 3.26 7.17
C VAL A 150 -4.65 2.47 6.56
N ALA A 151 -5.70 3.16 6.12
CA ALA A 151 -6.76 2.58 5.30
C ALA A 151 -6.42 2.78 3.82
N SER A 152 -6.52 1.73 3.01
CA SER A 152 -6.22 1.74 1.59
C SER A 152 -7.46 1.38 0.78
N PHE A 153 -7.68 2.11 -0.33
CA PHE A 153 -8.82 1.88 -1.22
C PHE A 153 -8.32 1.73 -2.65
N THR A 154 -8.85 0.73 -3.35
CA THR A 154 -8.70 0.55 -4.78
C THR A 154 -10.05 0.69 -5.48
N PHE A 155 -10.05 0.99 -6.76
CA PHE A 155 -11.26 1.37 -7.48
C PHE A 155 -11.41 0.53 -8.74
N PHE A 156 -12.65 0.43 -9.26
CA PHE A 156 -12.92 -0.18 -10.56
C PHE A 156 -12.43 0.68 -11.73
N ASN A 157 -12.32 1.98 -11.52
CA ASN A 157 -11.78 2.95 -12.44
C ASN A 157 -10.47 3.54 -11.90
N GLU A 158 -9.64 4.05 -12.78
CA GLU A 158 -8.28 4.48 -12.43
C GLU A 158 -8.27 5.91 -11.85
N PRO A 159 -7.93 6.10 -10.56
CA PRO A 159 -7.93 7.43 -9.95
C PRO A 159 -6.94 8.41 -10.60
N LEU A 160 -5.84 7.92 -11.19
CA LEU A 160 -4.84 8.80 -11.83
C LEU A 160 -5.37 9.46 -13.10
N GLU A 161 -6.35 8.85 -13.80
CA GLU A 161 -6.98 9.45 -14.97
C GLU A 161 -7.80 10.71 -14.63
N MET A 162 -8.16 10.85 -13.35
CA MET A 162 -8.94 12.00 -12.87
C MET A 162 -8.06 13.18 -12.45
N LEU A 163 -6.74 13.00 -12.40
CA LEU A 163 -5.77 14.04 -12.04
C LEU A 163 -5.19 14.74 -13.28
N GLN A 164 -5.63 14.35 -14.46
CA GLN A 164 -5.31 14.97 -15.75
C GLN A 164 -6.36 15.99 -16.12
#